data_bfc9d1eec560eaf9de7b81287df945df
#
_entry.id   bfc9d1eec560eaf9de7b81287df945df
#
_cell.length_a   1.000
_cell.length_b   1.000
_cell.length_c   1.000
_cell.angle_alpha   90.00
_cell.angle_beta   90.00
_cell.angle_gamma   90.00
#
_symmetry.space_group_name_H-M   'P 1'
#
loop_
_entity.id
_entity.type
_entity.pdbx_description
1 polymer ?
#
loop_
_entity_poly.entity_id
_entity_poly.type
_entity_poly.pdbx_seq_one_letter_code
_entity_poly.pdbx_strand_id
1 'polypeptide(L)'
;MPARTGQEYITGLKEHPREVWIDGERVKDVTTHPALRNGVKSVAALYDMQNDPALREEMTYASPTTGHPVRLSFLVPQTIQDLERRRHMMARWAWASCGMMGRSPDFLNVIFAAWSGAADYFAQNRSEFKHNVVNYYDFIRENDVTLTHALLNLQRRRAAVALTVVHETDAGIVVRGSRLLATLGPIADEMAIYHAGNHRLGDEARRQSFAFSIPCIPCDTPGLKFLCRESFDLGRSHFNHPLGSRFEEMDATLFSDDVLVPWERVFLLGDVDLCNNIGSATQSMAHSGHQVLTRCVVKAEFILGLADLMVETLGSGSIPHVQEQVAELITQRDMLQACLRAAEADAALHQWGVMSPAPAPLQAGRTLFGRTVYPRMVEIIQLLGTSSLMALPAEADFDAPIAPEINQYLATDTTDARDRARLFHLAWDVSCSAFSGRQVLYERMFGGNPVRNAMTLFHTYDKAPFRQRVRDFLASEADGRGASLR
;
A
#
# COMPACT_ATOMS: atom_id res chain seq x y z
N MET A 1 -26.49 5.01 -1.88
CA MET A 1 -26.20 4.00 -0.84
C MET A 1 -24.74 4.15 -0.43
N PRO A 2 -24.36 3.97 0.84
CA PRO A 2 -22.96 4.24 1.26
C PRO A 2 -21.90 3.42 0.54
N ALA A 3 -22.15 2.12 0.25
CA ALA A 3 -21.24 1.32 -0.55
C ALA A 3 -21.36 1.72 -2.03
N ARG A 4 -20.43 2.55 -2.48
CA ARG A 4 -20.35 3.16 -3.81
C ARG A 4 -20.11 2.10 -4.90
N THR A 5 -20.66 2.28 -6.08
CA THR A 5 -20.34 1.50 -7.28
C THR A 5 -19.12 2.09 -7.99
N GLY A 6 -18.50 1.31 -8.87
CA GLY A 6 -17.42 1.81 -9.74
C GLY A 6 -17.88 2.95 -10.64
N GLN A 7 -19.13 2.91 -11.11
CA GLN A 7 -19.70 4.00 -11.92
C GLN A 7 -19.88 5.29 -11.12
N GLU A 8 -20.33 5.21 -9.87
CA GLU A 8 -20.45 6.38 -8.97
C GLU A 8 -19.06 6.97 -8.66
N TYR A 9 -18.04 6.12 -8.47
CA TYR A 9 -16.66 6.59 -8.34
C TYR A 9 -16.19 7.35 -9.59
N ILE A 10 -16.37 6.80 -10.80
CA ILE A 10 -15.99 7.45 -12.05
C ILE A 10 -16.75 8.78 -12.24
N THR A 11 -18.04 8.80 -11.89
CA THR A 11 -18.88 10.00 -11.98
C THR A 11 -18.36 11.09 -11.02
N GLY A 12 -18.05 10.73 -9.78
CA GLY A 12 -17.45 11.66 -8.80
C GLY A 12 -16.13 12.27 -9.28
N LEU A 13 -15.27 11.49 -9.94
CA LEU A 13 -14.03 12.02 -10.53
C LEU A 13 -14.28 13.07 -11.62
N LYS A 14 -15.36 12.93 -12.39
CA LYS A 14 -15.74 13.88 -13.44
C LYS A 14 -16.38 15.15 -12.88
N GLU A 15 -17.20 15.01 -11.85
CA GLU A 15 -17.90 16.13 -11.19
C GLU A 15 -16.94 16.98 -10.36
N HIS A 16 -15.82 16.39 -9.91
CA HIS A 16 -14.77 17.04 -9.10
C HIS A 16 -13.45 17.12 -9.87
N PRO A 17 -13.35 17.94 -10.92
CA PRO A 17 -12.13 18.05 -11.74
C PRO A 17 -10.97 18.65 -10.94
N ARG A 18 -9.80 18.03 -11.06
CA ARG A 18 -8.58 18.40 -10.36
C ARG A 18 -7.47 18.83 -11.30
N GLU A 19 -6.52 19.61 -10.79
CA GLU A 19 -5.39 20.06 -11.59
C GLU A 19 -4.28 19.03 -11.62
N VAL A 20 -4.15 18.30 -12.74
CA VAL A 20 -3.17 17.24 -12.96
C VAL A 20 -2.32 17.58 -14.18
N TRP A 21 -1.01 17.35 -14.08
CA TRP A 21 -0.02 17.57 -15.13
C TRP A 21 0.73 16.28 -15.43
N ILE A 22 0.79 15.88 -16.70
CA ILE A 22 1.52 14.72 -17.21
C ILE A 22 2.24 15.14 -18.49
N ASP A 23 3.52 14.85 -18.60
CA ASP A 23 4.34 15.10 -19.80
C ASP A 23 4.27 16.54 -20.34
N GLY A 24 4.16 17.52 -19.42
CA GLY A 24 4.08 18.95 -19.73
C GLY A 24 2.67 19.43 -20.11
N GLU A 25 1.68 18.58 -20.12
CA GLU A 25 0.30 18.90 -20.46
C GLU A 25 -0.64 18.81 -19.26
N ARG A 26 -1.62 19.72 -19.20
CA ARG A 26 -2.69 19.65 -18.22
C ARG A 26 -3.74 18.62 -18.64
N VAL A 27 -3.98 17.63 -17.79
CA VAL A 27 -5.00 16.61 -18.00
C VAL A 27 -6.40 17.25 -17.91
N LYS A 28 -7.22 17.05 -18.93
CA LYS A 28 -8.60 17.57 -18.99
C LYS A 28 -9.58 16.73 -18.19
N ASP A 29 -9.44 15.41 -18.28
CA ASP A 29 -10.30 14.42 -17.61
C ASP A 29 -9.45 13.19 -17.26
N VAL A 30 -9.26 12.94 -15.96
CA VAL A 30 -8.49 11.81 -15.44
C VAL A 30 -9.11 10.46 -15.77
N THR A 31 -10.43 10.42 -16.02
CA THR A 31 -11.16 9.18 -16.32
C THR A 31 -10.97 8.69 -17.75
N THR A 32 -10.52 9.56 -18.64
CA THR A 32 -10.35 9.25 -20.08
C THR A 32 -8.90 9.36 -20.54
N HIS A 33 -8.05 10.05 -19.78
CA HIS A 33 -6.63 10.22 -20.15
C HIS A 33 -5.91 8.87 -20.27
N PRO A 34 -5.15 8.59 -21.34
CA PRO A 34 -4.51 7.30 -21.59
C PRO A 34 -3.64 6.79 -20.42
N ALA A 35 -2.92 7.68 -19.75
CA ALA A 35 -2.04 7.34 -18.62
C ALA A 35 -2.77 7.05 -17.29
N LEU A 36 -4.08 7.32 -17.18
CA LEU A 36 -4.84 7.24 -15.92
C LEU A 36 -6.08 6.35 -16.00
N ARG A 37 -6.73 6.30 -17.18
CA ARG A 37 -8.04 5.65 -17.36
C ARG A 37 -8.08 4.20 -16.90
N ASN A 38 -7.00 3.44 -17.08
CA ASN A 38 -6.95 2.04 -16.68
C ASN A 38 -6.78 1.87 -15.17
N GLY A 39 -6.00 2.73 -14.51
CA GLY A 39 -5.97 2.83 -13.06
C GLY A 39 -7.34 3.19 -12.47
N VAL A 40 -8.06 4.13 -13.09
CA VAL A 40 -9.45 4.46 -12.72
C VAL A 40 -10.35 3.24 -12.83
N LYS A 41 -10.28 2.47 -13.94
CA LYS A 41 -11.06 1.24 -14.13
C LYS A 41 -10.74 0.18 -13.09
N SER A 42 -9.46 0.03 -12.73
CA SER A 42 -9.04 -0.94 -11.71
C SER A 42 -9.57 -0.58 -10.33
N VAL A 43 -9.54 0.69 -9.95
CA VAL A 43 -10.15 1.16 -8.69
C VAL A 43 -11.67 1.00 -8.74
N ALA A 44 -12.32 1.35 -9.87
CA ALA A 44 -13.77 1.18 -10.05
C ALA A 44 -14.20 -0.30 -9.87
N ALA A 45 -13.42 -1.24 -10.42
CA ALA A 45 -13.71 -2.67 -10.26
C ALA A 45 -13.65 -3.13 -8.79
N LEU A 46 -12.79 -2.54 -7.96
CA LEU A 46 -12.78 -2.81 -6.51
C LEU A 46 -14.09 -2.36 -5.85
N TYR A 47 -14.64 -1.23 -6.26
CA TYR A 47 -15.94 -0.75 -5.79
C TYR A 47 -17.10 -1.66 -6.22
N ASP A 48 -17.06 -2.17 -7.45
CA ASP A 48 -18.11 -3.07 -7.95
C ASP A 48 -18.13 -4.40 -7.20
N MET A 49 -16.98 -4.92 -6.75
CA MET A 49 -16.92 -6.15 -5.95
C MET A 49 -17.75 -6.10 -4.65
N GLN A 50 -17.86 -4.94 -4.00
CA GLN A 50 -18.68 -4.81 -2.76
C GLN A 50 -20.19 -4.77 -3.05
N ASN A 51 -20.57 -4.58 -4.31
CA ASN A 51 -21.96 -4.59 -4.77
C ASN A 51 -22.33 -5.94 -5.40
N ASP A 52 -21.38 -6.85 -5.62
CA ASP A 52 -21.65 -8.21 -6.06
C ASP A 52 -22.41 -8.97 -4.96
N PRO A 53 -23.62 -9.51 -5.25
CA PRO A 53 -24.39 -10.27 -4.27
C PRO A 53 -23.63 -11.45 -3.64
N ALA A 54 -22.72 -12.08 -4.39
CA ALA A 54 -21.92 -13.21 -3.90
C ALA A 54 -20.80 -12.79 -2.93
N LEU A 55 -20.37 -11.53 -2.98
CA LEU A 55 -19.25 -11.01 -2.19
C LEU A 55 -19.67 -10.02 -1.10
N ARG A 56 -20.90 -9.51 -1.16
CA ARG A 56 -21.38 -8.42 -0.29
C ARG A 56 -21.14 -8.65 1.19
N GLU A 57 -21.42 -9.85 1.71
CA GLU A 57 -21.24 -10.18 3.12
C GLU A 57 -19.76 -10.20 3.53
N GLU A 58 -18.89 -10.59 2.62
CA GLU A 58 -17.43 -10.57 2.84
C GLU A 58 -16.85 -9.16 2.74
N MET A 59 -17.46 -8.29 1.93
CA MET A 59 -16.94 -6.98 1.58
C MET A 59 -17.47 -5.85 2.43
N THR A 60 -18.66 -6.03 3.05
CA THR A 60 -19.38 -4.94 3.76
C THR A 60 -19.85 -5.35 5.14
N TYR A 61 -20.22 -4.34 5.94
CA TYR A 61 -20.96 -4.48 7.21
C TYR A 61 -22.00 -3.37 7.32
N ALA A 62 -22.97 -3.54 8.20
CA ALA A 62 -23.96 -2.51 8.45
C ALA A 62 -23.34 -1.31 9.18
N SER A 63 -23.48 -0.12 8.63
CA SER A 63 -23.03 1.12 9.29
C SER A 63 -23.70 1.29 10.63
N PRO A 64 -22.96 1.60 11.70
CA PRO A 64 -23.56 1.91 13.00
C PRO A 64 -24.36 3.23 13.00
N THR A 65 -24.14 4.10 12.02
CA THR A 65 -24.82 5.40 11.89
C THR A 65 -26.09 5.31 11.06
N THR A 66 -26.02 4.65 9.89
CA THR A 66 -27.12 4.65 8.91
C THR A 66 -27.81 3.30 8.74
N GLY A 67 -27.20 2.21 9.22
CA GLY A 67 -27.65 0.83 9.00
C GLY A 67 -27.42 0.31 7.58
N HIS A 68 -26.97 1.15 6.65
CA HIS A 68 -26.67 0.74 5.29
C HIS A 68 -25.34 -0.02 5.18
N PRO A 69 -25.14 -0.86 4.15
CA PRO A 69 -23.85 -1.51 3.91
C PRO A 69 -22.76 -0.48 3.65
N VAL A 70 -21.68 -0.58 4.41
CA VAL A 70 -20.44 0.18 4.22
C VAL A 70 -19.27 -0.78 4.12
N ARG A 71 -18.18 -0.37 3.48
CA ARG A 71 -17.01 -1.20 3.26
C ARG A 71 -16.39 -1.70 4.56
N LEU A 72 -16.06 -3.00 4.60
CA LEU A 72 -15.55 -3.66 5.81
C LEU A 72 -14.17 -3.13 6.27
N SER A 73 -13.37 -2.52 5.38
CA SER A 73 -12.11 -1.87 5.75
C SER A 73 -12.28 -0.68 6.71
N PHE A 74 -13.49 -0.09 6.79
CA PHE A 74 -13.82 0.93 7.79
C PHE A 74 -14.19 0.36 9.16
N LEU A 75 -14.35 -0.95 9.31
CA LEU A 75 -14.69 -1.54 10.60
C LEU A 75 -13.65 -1.19 11.66
N VAL A 76 -14.07 -0.63 12.79
CA VAL A 76 -13.26 -0.50 14.02
C VAL A 76 -13.30 -1.84 14.75
N PRO A 77 -12.25 -2.65 14.75
CA PRO A 77 -12.29 -4.01 15.28
C PRO A 77 -12.47 -4.01 16.80
N GLN A 78 -13.34 -4.89 17.29
CA GLN A 78 -13.57 -5.13 18.71
C GLN A 78 -13.09 -6.53 19.13
N THR A 79 -12.96 -7.43 18.14
CA THR A 79 -12.60 -8.84 18.33
C THR A 79 -11.53 -9.27 17.35
N ILE A 80 -10.89 -10.42 17.61
CA ILE A 80 -9.96 -11.06 16.65
C ILE A 80 -10.70 -11.43 15.37
N GLN A 81 -11.94 -11.87 15.47
CA GLN A 81 -12.78 -12.20 14.31
C GLN A 81 -13.03 -10.99 13.41
N ASP A 82 -13.12 -9.79 13.97
CA ASP A 82 -13.23 -8.55 13.17
C ASP A 82 -11.94 -8.29 12.38
N LEU A 83 -10.77 -8.57 12.96
CA LEU A 83 -9.49 -8.49 12.24
C LEU A 83 -9.43 -9.50 11.10
N GLU A 84 -9.86 -10.75 11.35
CA GLU A 84 -9.90 -11.81 10.34
C GLU A 84 -10.87 -11.47 9.20
N ARG A 85 -12.08 -11.01 9.51
CA ARG A 85 -13.07 -10.56 8.51
C ARG A 85 -12.48 -9.45 7.64
N ARG A 86 -11.88 -8.44 8.27
CA ARG A 86 -11.24 -7.33 7.58
C ARG A 86 -10.08 -7.79 6.69
N ARG A 87 -9.28 -8.77 7.16
CA ARG A 87 -8.21 -9.39 6.36
C ARG A 87 -8.75 -10.11 5.13
N HIS A 88 -9.84 -10.86 5.25
CA HIS A 88 -10.44 -11.56 4.10
C HIS A 88 -10.88 -10.55 3.03
N MET A 89 -11.57 -9.48 3.41
CA MET A 89 -11.93 -8.41 2.48
C MET A 89 -10.70 -7.79 1.81
N MET A 90 -9.66 -7.42 2.58
CA MET A 90 -8.42 -6.83 2.06
C MET A 90 -7.67 -7.80 1.13
N ALA A 91 -7.64 -9.10 1.45
CA ALA A 91 -7.05 -10.12 0.60
C ALA A 91 -7.81 -10.24 -0.74
N ARG A 92 -9.15 -10.19 -0.71
CA ARG A 92 -9.98 -10.23 -1.92
C ARG A 92 -9.66 -9.07 -2.87
N TRP A 93 -9.53 -7.86 -2.32
CA TRP A 93 -9.12 -6.69 -3.10
C TRP A 93 -7.68 -6.78 -3.61
N ALA A 94 -6.77 -7.28 -2.78
CA ALA A 94 -5.39 -7.50 -3.20
C ALA A 94 -5.32 -8.50 -4.38
N TRP A 95 -6.11 -9.59 -4.34
CA TRP A 95 -6.18 -10.55 -5.45
C TRP A 95 -6.69 -9.94 -6.75
N ALA A 96 -7.65 -9.01 -6.71
CA ALA A 96 -8.15 -8.32 -7.89
C ALA A 96 -7.07 -7.53 -8.64
N SER A 97 -6.00 -7.14 -7.94
CA SER A 97 -4.83 -6.47 -8.51
C SER A 97 -3.54 -7.32 -8.47
N CYS A 98 -3.64 -8.62 -8.19
CA CYS A 98 -2.47 -9.50 -8.01
C CYS A 98 -1.48 -8.95 -6.95
N GLY A 99 -1.96 -8.21 -5.97
CA GLY A 99 -1.15 -7.52 -4.98
C GLY A 99 -0.34 -6.33 -5.50
N MET A 100 -0.52 -5.93 -6.76
CA MET A 100 0.28 -4.88 -7.41
C MET A 100 -0.13 -3.46 -7.00
N MET A 101 -1.38 -3.24 -6.61
CA MET A 101 -1.84 -1.94 -6.12
C MET A 101 -1.62 -1.83 -4.60
N GLY A 102 -0.70 -0.98 -4.21
CA GLY A 102 -0.31 -0.80 -2.81
C GLY A 102 -1.11 0.28 -2.07
N ARG A 103 -1.79 1.15 -2.81
CA ARG A 103 -2.59 2.27 -2.30
C ARG A 103 -4.07 2.13 -2.63
N SER A 104 -4.57 0.89 -2.70
CA SER A 104 -6.02 0.65 -2.71
C SER A 104 -6.69 1.37 -1.51
N PRO A 105 -7.96 1.78 -1.63
CA PRO A 105 -8.61 2.63 -0.63
C PRO A 105 -8.63 2.05 0.79
N ASP A 106 -8.62 0.72 0.96
CA ASP A 106 -8.59 0.02 2.24
C ASP A 106 -7.36 0.39 3.11
N PHE A 107 -6.24 0.79 2.50
CA PHE A 107 -5.04 1.16 3.23
C PHE A 107 -5.26 2.35 4.18
N LEU A 108 -5.91 3.41 3.73
CA LEU A 108 -6.20 4.57 4.59
C LEU A 108 -7.45 4.35 5.43
N ASN A 109 -8.42 3.58 4.96
CA ASN A 109 -9.64 3.28 5.72
C ASN A 109 -9.31 2.67 7.07
N VAL A 110 -8.37 1.70 7.14
CA VAL A 110 -7.96 1.07 8.41
C VAL A 110 -7.21 2.03 9.33
N ILE A 111 -6.51 3.04 8.78
CA ILE A 111 -5.84 4.09 9.55
C ILE A 111 -6.88 5.00 10.20
N PHE A 112 -7.86 5.49 9.43
CA PHE A 112 -8.92 6.35 9.95
C PHE A 112 -9.85 5.63 10.91
N ALA A 113 -10.10 4.33 10.70
CA ALA A 113 -10.80 3.50 11.67
C ALA A 113 -10.07 3.45 13.03
N ALA A 114 -8.75 3.28 13.00
CA ALA A 114 -7.94 3.31 14.21
C ALA A 114 -7.90 4.71 14.86
N TRP A 115 -7.82 5.78 14.08
CA TRP A 115 -7.84 7.15 14.58
C TRP A 115 -9.20 7.49 15.20
N SER A 116 -10.30 7.12 14.57
CA SER A 116 -11.63 7.33 15.12
C SER A 116 -11.83 6.57 16.44
N GLY A 117 -11.36 5.31 16.52
CA GLY A 117 -11.38 4.55 17.77
C GLY A 117 -10.53 5.16 18.88
N ALA A 118 -9.47 5.90 18.52
CA ALA A 118 -8.56 6.58 19.44
C ALA A 118 -8.78 8.10 19.49
N ALA A 119 -10.00 8.57 19.29
CA ALA A 119 -10.31 10.00 19.12
C ALA A 119 -9.86 10.90 20.29
N ASP A 120 -9.84 10.38 21.52
CA ASP A 120 -9.34 11.09 22.69
C ASP A 120 -7.84 11.44 22.62
N TYR A 121 -7.07 10.74 21.80
CA TYR A 121 -5.69 11.11 21.53
C TYR A 121 -5.58 12.49 20.88
N PHE A 122 -6.46 12.80 19.95
CA PHE A 122 -6.49 14.09 19.22
C PHE A 122 -6.96 15.24 20.12
N ALA A 123 -7.82 14.97 21.09
CA ALA A 123 -8.27 15.96 22.08
C ALA A 123 -7.11 16.52 22.93
N GLN A 124 -5.98 15.79 23.05
CA GLN A 124 -4.81 16.25 23.78
C GLN A 124 -4.14 17.47 23.11
N ASN A 125 -4.33 17.66 21.81
CA ASN A 125 -3.85 18.86 21.11
C ASN A 125 -4.87 20.00 21.23
N ARG A 126 -6.10 19.79 20.72
CA ARG A 126 -7.25 20.72 20.87
C ARG A 126 -8.51 19.89 21.05
N SER A 127 -9.40 20.30 21.93
CA SER A 127 -10.62 19.52 22.27
C SER A 127 -11.51 19.24 21.08
N GLU A 128 -11.59 20.15 20.12
CA GLU A 128 -12.38 20.03 18.90
C GLU A 128 -11.83 18.97 17.94
N PHE A 129 -10.53 18.66 17.97
CA PHE A 129 -9.94 17.70 17.05
C PHE A 129 -10.42 16.26 17.29
N LYS A 130 -10.89 15.95 18.49
CA LYS A 130 -11.64 14.69 18.75
C LYS A 130 -12.88 14.58 17.86
N HIS A 131 -13.66 15.64 17.79
CA HIS A 131 -14.88 15.66 16.98
C HIS A 131 -14.56 15.67 15.49
N ASN A 132 -13.52 16.41 15.09
CA ASN A 132 -13.09 16.49 13.70
C ASN A 132 -12.74 15.11 13.14
N VAL A 133 -11.92 14.32 13.85
CA VAL A 133 -11.51 13.00 13.36
C VAL A 133 -12.66 12.01 13.32
N VAL A 134 -13.59 12.05 14.27
CA VAL A 134 -14.77 11.18 14.27
C VAL A 134 -15.74 11.55 13.15
N ASN A 135 -16.08 12.84 13.01
CA ASN A 135 -16.96 13.32 11.95
C ASN A 135 -16.39 13.05 10.56
N TYR A 136 -15.07 13.25 10.40
CA TYR A 136 -14.41 12.94 9.14
C TYR A 136 -14.40 11.43 8.84
N TYR A 137 -14.15 10.59 9.85
CA TYR A 137 -14.25 9.13 9.68
C TYR A 137 -15.66 8.70 9.28
N ASP A 138 -16.69 9.24 9.92
CA ASP A 138 -18.07 8.97 9.55
C ASP A 138 -18.37 9.43 8.13
N PHE A 139 -17.90 10.62 7.74
CA PHE A 139 -18.04 11.14 6.38
C PHE A 139 -17.41 10.21 5.35
N ILE A 140 -16.16 9.80 5.51
CA ILE A 140 -15.47 8.94 4.53
C ILE A 140 -16.06 7.53 4.47
N ARG A 141 -16.57 7.00 5.57
CA ARG A 141 -17.24 5.71 5.63
C ARG A 141 -18.61 5.75 4.93
N GLU A 142 -19.44 6.74 5.23
CA GLU A 142 -20.79 6.84 4.69
C GLU A 142 -20.84 7.28 3.23
N ASN A 143 -19.78 7.90 2.73
CA ASN A 143 -19.63 8.28 1.32
C ASN A 143 -18.65 7.42 0.54
N ASP A 144 -18.07 6.40 1.18
CA ASP A 144 -17.12 5.45 0.59
C ASP A 144 -15.99 6.14 -0.19
N VAL A 145 -15.37 7.13 0.44
CA VAL A 145 -14.39 8.04 -0.15
C VAL A 145 -13.09 7.32 -0.50
N THR A 146 -12.53 7.57 -1.69
CA THR A 146 -11.20 7.09 -2.09
C THR A 146 -10.14 8.03 -1.54
N LEU A 147 -9.32 7.52 -0.63
CA LEU A 147 -8.27 8.30 0.02
C LEU A 147 -6.89 7.98 -0.55
N THR A 148 -6.06 8.99 -0.67
CA THR A 148 -4.60 8.89 -0.80
C THR A 148 -3.91 9.66 0.30
N HIS A 149 -2.56 9.63 0.30
CA HIS A 149 -1.78 10.44 1.23
C HIS A 149 -0.51 11.02 0.59
N ALA A 150 0.03 12.09 1.19
CA ALA A 150 1.33 12.63 0.86
C ALA A 150 2.16 12.82 2.14
N LEU A 151 3.23 12.01 2.30
CA LEU A 151 3.97 11.86 3.56
C LEU A 151 5.34 12.52 3.56
N LEU A 152 6.00 12.62 2.37
CA LEU A 152 7.41 12.94 2.28
C LEU A 152 7.64 14.39 1.85
N ASN A 153 8.67 15.01 2.40
CA ASN A 153 9.18 16.29 1.89
C ASN A 153 10.16 16.04 0.75
N LEU A 154 10.21 16.96 -0.20
CA LEU A 154 11.27 17.00 -1.20
C LEU A 154 12.63 17.17 -0.51
N GLN A 155 13.59 16.31 -0.85
CA GLN A 155 14.93 16.39 -0.27
C GLN A 155 15.72 17.56 -0.89
N ARG A 156 16.10 18.56 -0.07
CA ARG A 156 16.99 19.66 -0.45
C ARG A 156 18.02 19.94 0.63
N ARG A 157 19.22 20.38 0.22
CA ARG A 157 20.29 20.85 1.13
C ARG A 157 19.99 22.20 1.80
N ARG A 158 19.06 23.00 1.27
CA ARG A 158 18.65 24.31 1.82
C ARG A 158 17.16 24.31 2.08
N ALA A 159 16.74 25.05 3.08
CA ALA A 159 15.42 25.15 3.68
C ALA A 159 14.27 24.47 2.92
N ALA A 160 13.61 23.55 3.59
CA ALA A 160 12.62 22.65 3.03
C ALA A 160 11.55 23.41 2.24
N VAL A 161 11.33 23.01 0.98
CA VAL A 161 10.15 23.38 0.19
C VAL A 161 8.99 22.48 0.62
N ALA A 162 8.89 22.28 1.93
CA ALA A 162 7.88 21.43 2.50
C ALA A 162 6.55 22.17 2.54
N LEU A 163 5.46 21.42 2.57
CA LEU A 163 4.14 21.99 2.81
C LEU A 163 4.11 22.65 4.21
N THR A 164 3.84 23.93 4.29
CA THR A 164 3.83 24.72 5.52
C THR A 164 2.46 25.32 5.78
N VAL A 165 2.10 25.50 7.05
CA VAL A 165 0.99 26.37 7.45
C VAL A 165 1.49 27.81 7.38
N VAL A 166 0.96 28.60 6.45
CA VAL A 166 1.36 29.99 6.23
C VAL A 166 0.77 30.89 7.31
N HIS A 167 -0.53 30.69 7.59
CA HIS A 167 -1.26 31.35 8.65
C HIS A 167 -2.54 30.60 9.01
N GLU A 168 -3.07 30.90 10.18
CA GLU A 168 -4.39 30.45 10.63
C GLU A 168 -5.42 31.56 10.36
N THR A 169 -6.65 31.18 10.03
CA THR A 169 -7.80 32.08 9.84
C THR A 169 -8.98 31.56 10.65
N ASP A 170 -10.06 32.34 10.76
CA ASP A 170 -11.30 31.86 11.39
C ASP A 170 -11.91 30.64 10.65
N ALA A 171 -11.68 30.54 9.33
CA ALA A 171 -12.20 29.46 8.49
C ALA A 171 -11.34 28.18 8.50
N GLY A 172 -10.05 28.28 8.87
CA GLY A 172 -9.13 27.14 8.81
C GLY A 172 -7.67 27.56 8.73
N ILE A 173 -6.82 26.62 8.31
CA ILE A 173 -5.39 26.87 8.06
C ILE A 173 -5.13 27.06 6.56
N VAL A 174 -4.22 27.97 6.22
CA VAL A 174 -3.73 28.14 4.84
C VAL A 174 -2.39 27.45 4.71
N VAL A 175 -2.28 26.55 3.73
CA VAL A 175 -1.07 25.76 3.50
C VAL A 175 -0.43 26.08 2.15
N ARG A 176 0.91 26.15 2.11
CA ARG A 176 1.72 26.39 0.92
C ARG A 176 2.95 25.50 0.91
N GLY A 177 3.37 25.04 -0.28
CA GLY A 177 4.59 24.25 -0.48
C GLY A 177 4.34 22.97 -1.24
N SER A 178 5.16 21.94 -0.99
CA SER A 178 5.09 20.69 -1.73
C SER A 178 5.24 19.47 -0.85
N ARG A 179 4.67 18.36 -1.33
CA ARG A 179 4.87 17.02 -0.77
C ARG A 179 5.19 16.05 -1.88
N LEU A 180 6.08 15.10 -1.58
CA LEU A 180 6.43 14.01 -2.48
C LEU A 180 5.56 12.81 -2.20
N LEU A 181 5.19 12.16 -3.29
CA LEU A 181 4.63 10.84 -3.44
C LEU A 181 3.18 10.72 -2.96
N ALA A 182 2.29 11.39 -3.71
CA ALA A 182 0.87 11.13 -3.68
C ALA A 182 0.52 10.02 -4.68
N THR A 183 0.71 8.76 -4.28
CA THR A 183 0.34 7.60 -5.10
C THR A 183 -1.18 7.53 -5.25
N LEU A 184 -1.69 7.38 -6.46
CA LEU A 184 -3.10 7.50 -6.84
C LEU A 184 -3.72 8.89 -6.62
N GLY A 185 -2.95 9.91 -6.22
CA GLY A 185 -3.44 11.26 -5.97
C GLY A 185 -4.33 11.83 -7.08
N PRO A 186 -3.94 11.70 -8.36
CA PRO A 186 -4.74 12.18 -9.48
C PRO A 186 -6.14 11.57 -9.59
N ILE A 187 -6.37 10.41 -9.00
CA ILE A 187 -7.63 9.65 -9.09
C ILE A 187 -8.23 9.33 -7.72
N ALA A 188 -7.73 9.93 -6.64
CA ALA A 188 -8.35 9.87 -5.33
C ALA A 188 -9.38 11.02 -5.15
N ASP A 189 -10.35 10.84 -4.26
CA ASP A 189 -11.28 11.91 -3.91
C ASP A 189 -10.62 12.91 -2.96
N GLU A 190 -9.93 12.41 -1.93
CA GLU A 190 -9.29 13.24 -0.92
C GLU A 190 -7.90 12.73 -0.55
N MET A 191 -7.10 13.62 0.04
CA MET A 191 -5.74 13.34 0.41
C MET A 191 -5.47 13.70 1.87
N ALA A 192 -4.93 12.71 2.62
CA ALA A 192 -4.42 12.92 3.96
C ALA A 192 -2.95 13.36 3.93
N ILE A 193 -2.62 14.41 4.66
CA ILE A 193 -1.25 14.91 4.81
C ILE A 193 -0.83 14.70 6.26
N TYR A 194 0.04 13.75 6.50
CA TYR A 194 0.58 13.46 7.83
C TYR A 194 2.05 13.05 7.75
N HIS A 195 2.66 12.80 8.89
CA HIS A 195 4.09 12.52 8.96
C HIS A 195 4.36 11.02 8.91
N ALA A 196 5.36 10.62 8.12
CA ALA A 196 5.78 9.23 8.08
C ALA A 196 6.40 8.83 9.44
N GLY A 197 5.84 7.82 10.12
CA GLY A 197 6.19 7.45 11.48
C GLY A 197 7.65 7.02 11.71
N ASN A 198 8.41 6.76 10.64
CA ASN A 198 9.85 6.46 10.68
C ASN A 198 10.75 7.71 10.46
N HIS A 199 10.17 8.89 10.36
CA HIS A 199 10.88 10.16 10.27
C HIS A 199 10.42 11.07 11.40
N ARG A 200 11.09 10.99 12.55
CA ARG A 200 10.75 11.84 13.70
C ARG A 200 10.98 13.31 13.39
N LEU A 201 10.00 14.10 13.69
CA LEU A 201 10.10 15.55 13.72
C LEU A 201 11.04 15.97 14.86
N GLY A 202 12.01 16.82 14.56
CA GLY A 202 12.95 17.37 15.54
C GLY A 202 12.63 18.83 15.91
N ASP A 203 13.54 19.46 16.62
CA ASP A 203 13.41 20.86 17.09
C ASP A 203 13.29 21.87 15.95
N GLU A 204 13.81 21.57 14.76
CA GLU A 204 13.65 22.43 13.59
C GLU A 204 12.18 22.49 13.14
N ALA A 205 11.44 21.39 13.25
CA ALA A 205 10.02 21.35 12.98
C ALA A 205 9.21 22.22 13.94
N ARG A 206 9.66 22.35 15.21
CA ARG A 206 9.04 23.25 16.21
C ARG A 206 9.15 24.73 15.83
N ARG A 207 10.12 25.09 14.99
CA ARG A 207 10.33 26.43 14.49
C ARG A 207 9.63 26.73 13.16
N GLN A 208 9.17 25.67 12.48
CA GLN A 208 8.46 25.75 11.21
C GLN A 208 7.03 25.25 11.42
N SER A 209 6.07 26.14 11.37
CA SER A 209 4.66 25.91 11.73
C SER A 209 3.89 24.88 10.87
N PHE A 210 4.58 24.15 9.98
CA PHE A 210 3.88 23.24 9.06
C PHE A 210 3.99 21.76 9.40
N ALA A 211 5.08 21.42 10.05
CA ALA A 211 5.60 20.04 9.97
C ALA A 211 4.67 19.02 10.64
N PHE A 212 3.66 19.48 11.35
CA PHE A 212 2.87 18.70 12.28
C PHE A 212 1.38 19.04 12.24
N SER A 213 0.90 19.47 11.10
CA SER A 213 -0.53 19.50 10.81
C SER A 213 -0.94 18.19 10.11
N ILE A 214 -2.07 17.64 10.49
CA ILE A 214 -2.70 16.50 9.83
C ILE A 214 -4.03 16.98 9.27
N PRO A 215 -4.05 17.56 8.08
CA PRO A 215 -5.27 17.89 7.37
C PRO A 215 -5.64 16.80 6.37
N CYS A 216 -6.94 16.74 6.06
CA CYS A 216 -7.45 16.05 4.87
C CYS A 216 -7.96 17.08 3.87
N ILE A 217 -7.53 16.98 2.62
CA ILE A 217 -7.79 17.97 1.58
C ILE A 217 -8.47 17.27 0.39
N PRO A 218 -9.65 17.73 -0.08
CA PRO A 218 -10.21 17.28 -1.34
C PRO A 218 -9.24 17.50 -2.50
N CYS A 219 -9.09 16.52 -3.38
CA CYS A 219 -8.10 16.58 -4.46
C CYS A 219 -8.45 17.63 -5.55
N ASP A 220 -9.68 18.12 -5.58
CA ASP A 220 -10.17 19.18 -6.45
C ASP A 220 -10.07 20.60 -5.83
N THR A 221 -9.50 20.72 -4.62
CA THR A 221 -9.36 22.01 -3.95
C THR A 221 -8.56 23.00 -4.79
N PRO A 222 -9.06 24.23 -5.02
CA PRO A 222 -8.33 25.25 -5.77
C PRO A 222 -6.95 25.54 -5.17
N GLY A 223 -5.93 25.62 -6.03
CA GLY A 223 -4.54 25.80 -5.63
C GLY A 223 -3.75 24.51 -5.38
N LEU A 224 -4.45 23.36 -5.35
CA LEU A 224 -3.82 22.05 -5.27
C LEU A 224 -3.48 21.52 -6.67
N LYS A 225 -2.23 21.07 -6.90
CA LYS A 225 -1.76 20.61 -8.21
C LYS A 225 -0.99 19.31 -8.06
N PHE A 226 -1.23 18.37 -8.97
CA PHE A 226 -0.53 17.09 -9.05
C PHE A 226 0.38 17.07 -10.27
N LEU A 227 1.69 16.95 -10.07
CA LEU A 227 2.65 16.68 -11.12
C LEU A 227 2.98 15.20 -11.14
N CYS A 228 2.47 14.49 -12.13
CA CYS A 228 2.69 13.06 -12.30
C CYS A 228 4.06 12.76 -12.91
N ARG A 229 4.58 11.58 -12.62
CA ARG A 229 5.68 10.99 -13.39
C ARG A 229 5.19 10.49 -14.76
N GLU A 230 6.13 10.13 -15.62
CA GLU A 230 5.82 9.36 -16.83
C GLU A 230 5.01 8.09 -16.49
N SER A 231 4.00 7.80 -17.31
CA SER A 231 3.18 6.59 -17.15
C SER A 231 3.86 5.36 -17.76
N PHE A 232 3.69 4.21 -17.14
CA PHE A 232 4.14 2.93 -17.69
C PHE A 232 3.04 2.21 -18.50
N ASP A 233 1.81 2.71 -18.44
CA ASP A 233 0.68 2.17 -19.21
C ASP A 233 0.61 2.76 -20.64
N LEU A 234 0.36 4.06 -20.76
CA LEU A 234 0.18 4.77 -22.03
C LEU A 234 -0.85 4.12 -22.98
N GLY A 235 -1.81 3.37 -22.45
CA GLY A 235 -2.82 2.67 -23.24
C GLY A 235 -2.31 1.49 -24.05
N ARG A 236 -1.22 0.87 -23.61
CA ARG A 236 -0.63 -0.30 -24.25
C ARG A 236 -1.52 -1.53 -24.15
N SER A 237 -1.26 -2.52 -25.01
CA SER A 237 -1.99 -3.80 -25.06
C SER A 237 -1.87 -4.55 -23.73
N HIS A 238 -2.99 -5.10 -23.28
CA HIS A 238 -3.04 -5.99 -22.10
C HIS A 238 -2.33 -7.33 -22.33
N PHE A 239 -2.09 -7.69 -23.58
CA PHE A 239 -1.30 -8.86 -23.92
C PHE A 239 0.19 -8.61 -23.64
N ASN A 240 0.74 -7.51 -24.19
CA ASN A 240 2.16 -7.19 -24.10
C ASN A 240 2.57 -6.60 -22.73
N HIS A 241 1.65 -5.96 -22.03
CA HIS A 241 1.88 -5.30 -20.73
C HIS A 241 0.74 -5.61 -19.75
N PRO A 242 0.59 -6.88 -19.33
CA PRO A 242 -0.61 -7.33 -18.63
C PRO A 242 -0.84 -6.69 -17.25
N LEU A 243 0.22 -6.29 -16.54
CA LEU A 243 0.12 -5.64 -15.23
C LEU A 243 0.19 -4.12 -15.34
N GLY A 244 1.18 -3.58 -16.03
CA GLY A 244 1.35 -2.13 -16.19
C GLY A 244 0.14 -1.48 -16.83
N SER A 245 -0.47 -2.14 -17.84
CA SER A 245 -1.66 -1.63 -18.50
C SER A 245 -2.95 -1.72 -17.68
N ARG A 246 -2.96 -2.38 -16.53
CA ARG A 246 -4.12 -2.51 -15.65
C ARG A 246 -3.92 -1.83 -14.29
N PHE A 247 -2.77 -2.04 -13.67
CA PHE A 247 -2.54 -1.73 -12.26
C PHE A 247 -1.54 -0.58 -12.07
N GLU A 248 -1.44 0.30 -13.03
CA GLU A 248 -0.64 1.52 -12.94
C GLU A 248 -1.16 2.40 -11.80
N GLU A 249 -0.38 2.46 -10.71
CA GLU A 249 -0.59 3.42 -9.62
C GLU A 249 0.22 4.67 -9.92
N MET A 250 -0.39 5.68 -10.51
CA MET A 250 0.29 6.94 -10.82
C MET A 250 0.81 7.61 -9.55
N ASP A 251 2.09 7.89 -9.55
CA ASP A 251 2.75 8.63 -8.47
C ASP A 251 2.90 10.10 -8.87
N ALA A 252 2.52 11.00 -7.96
CA ALA A 252 2.58 12.43 -8.22
C ALA A 252 3.31 13.20 -7.10
N THR A 253 3.95 14.30 -7.48
CA THR A 253 4.36 15.35 -6.55
C THR A 253 3.21 16.33 -6.39
N LEU A 254 2.92 16.67 -5.14
CA LEU A 254 1.91 17.63 -4.79
C LEU A 254 2.50 19.04 -4.67
N PHE A 255 1.83 20.01 -5.24
CA PHE A 255 2.06 21.43 -4.98
C PHE A 255 0.79 22.06 -4.40
N SER A 256 0.97 22.90 -3.40
CA SER A 256 -0.09 23.66 -2.74
C SER A 256 0.26 25.15 -2.79
N ASP A 257 -0.66 25.94 -3.33
CA ASP A 257 -0.52 27.37 -3.50
C ASP A 257 -1.64 28.08 -2.74
N ASP A 258 -1.37 28.42 -1.46
CA ASP A 258 -2.31 29.03 -0.52
C ASP A 258 -3.67 28.32 -0.41
N VAL A 259 -3.61 27.02 -0.24
CA VAL A 259 -4.79 26.17 -0.09
C VAL A 259 -5.37 26.37 1.31
N LEU A 260 -6.64 26.78 1.38
CA LEU A 260 -7.42 26.82 2.62
C LEU A 260 -7.88 25.40 2.99
N VAL A 261 -7.52 24.95 4.19
CA VAL A 261 -8.00 23.71 4.80
C VAL A 261 -8.92 24.09 5.96
N PRO A 262 -10.23 23.81 5.88
CA PRO A 262 -11.18 24.13 6.94
C PRO A 262 -10.83 23.43 8.27
N TRP A 263 -11.20 24.07 9.40
CA TRP A 263 -10.86 23.54 10.73
C TRP A 263 -11.37 22.13 10.98
N GLU A 264 -12.54 21.77 10.48
CA GLU A 264 -13.12 20.43 10.61
C GLU A 264 -12.32 19.32 9.92
N ARG A 265 -11.37 19.69 9.05
CA ARG A 265 -10.46 18.77 8.35
C ARG A 265 -9.05 18.74 8.95
N VAL A 266 -8.83 19.41 10.07
CA VAL A 266 -7.56 19.43 10.81
C VAL A 266 -7.71 18.60 12.08
N PHE A 267 -6.80 17.65 12.29
CA PHE A 267 -6.86 16.69 13.41
C PHE A 267 -5.71 16.81 14.40
N LEU A 268 -4.56 17.32 13.98
CA LEU A 268 -3.43 17.73 14.83
C LEU A 268 -2.76 18.95 14.22
N LEU A 269 -2.35 19.90 15.05
CA LEU A 269 -1.64 21.11 14.62
C LEU A 269 -0.65 21.57 15.70
N GLY A 270 0.62 21.75 15.31
CA GLY A 270 1.61 22.42 16.15
C GLY A 270 2.21 21.56 17.28
N ASP A 271 1.78 20.32 17.47
CA ASP A 271 2.31 19.43 18.50
C ASP A 271 3.20 18.33 17.87
N VAL A 272 4.52 18.51 18.02
CA VAL A 272 5.53 17.59 17.47
C VAL A 272 5.47 16.22 18.14
N ASP A 273 5.21 16.16 19.44
CA ASP A 273 5.23 14.90 20.16
C ASP A 273 3.99 14.06 19.86
N LEU A 274 2.82 14.67 19.78
CA LEU A 274 1.62 14.00 19.32
C LEU A 274 1.77 13.52 17.87
N CYS A 275 2.30 14.35 16.96
CA CYS A 275 2.53 13.92 15.58
C CYS A 275 3.54 12.76 15.46
N ASN A 276 4.61 12.78 16.24
CA ASN A 276 5.61 11.71 16.24
C ASN A 276 5.09 10.38 16.80
N ASN A 277 4.13 10.41 17.70
CA ASN A 277 3.64 9.24 18.40
C ASN A 277 2.29 8.73 17.87
N ILE A 278 1.64 9.43 16.95
CA ILE A 278 0.30 9.10 16.45
C ILE A 278 0.18 7.62 16.03
N GLY A 279 1.16 7.09 15.31
CA GLY A 279 1.12 5.74 14.76
C GLY A 279 1.10 4.64 15.83
N SER A 280 1.88 4.81 16.90
CA SER A 280 1.93 3.87 18.03
C SER A 280 0.83 4.12 19.05
N ALA A 281 0.55 5.38 19.37
CA ALA A 281 -0.46 5.75 20.37
C ALA A 281 -1.89 5.39 19.95
N THR A 282 -2.20 5.48 18.65
CA THR A 282 -3.51 5.11 18.09
C THR A 282 -3.56 3.70 17.50
N GLN A 283 -2.42 2.98 17.48
CA GLN A 283 -2.24 1.70 16.80
C GLN A 283 -2.46 1.73 15.28
N SER A 284 -2.60 2.91 14.67
CA SER A 284 -2.83 3.03 13.22
C SER A 284 -1.71 2.41 12.37
N MET A 285 -0.46 2.36 12.88
CA MET A 285 0.63 1.62 12.22
C MET A 285 0.45 0.10 12.26
N ALA A 286 -0.15 -0.46 13.32
CA ALA A 286 -0.44 -1.88 13.40
C ALA A 286 -1.57 -2.24 12.39
N HIS A 287 -2.64 -1.46 12.36
CA HIS A 287 -3.74 -1.67 11.43
C HIS A 287 -3.32 -1.52 9.96
N SER A 288 -2.55 -0.49 9.63
CA SER A 288 -1.98 -0.36 8.28
C SER A 288 -0.97 -1.46 7.96
N GLY A 289 -0.17 -1.89 8.93
CA GLY A 289 0.73 -3.03 8.80
C GLY A 289 0.01 -4.33 8.49
N HIS A 290 -1.17 -4.54 9.07
CA HIS A 290 -2.03 -5.70 8.82
C HIS A 290 -2.53 -5.73 7.37
N GLN A 291 -3.03 -4.59 6.86
CA GLN A 291 -3.41 -4.45 5.45
C GLN A 291 -2.22 -4.70 4.52
N VAL A 292 -1.08 -4.06 4.79
CA VAL A 292 0.13 -4.20 3.97
C VAL A 292 0.61 -5.64 3.91
N LEU A 293 0.71 -6.33 5.05
CA LEU A 293 1.20 -7.71 5.08
C LEU A 293 0.20 -8.67 4.42
N THR A 294 -1.11 -8.43 4.55
CA THR A 294 -2.14 -9.16 3.80
C THR A 294 -1.90 -9.07 2.29
N ARG A 295 -1.69 -7.86 1.77
CA ARG A 295 -1.37 -7.65 0.36
C ARG A 295 -0.03 -8.30 -0.04
N CYS A 296 0.98 -8.25 0.82
CA CYS A 296 2.28 -8.89 0.55
C CYS A 296 2.15 -10.41 0.41
N VAL A 297 1.34 -11.05 1.25
CA VAL A 297 1.05 -12.49 1.14
C VAL A 297 0.39 -12.80 -0.20
N VAL A 298 -0.65 -12.06 -0.58
CA VAL A 298 -1.33 -12.23 -1.88
C VAL A 298 -0.38 -12.03 -3.05
N LYS A 299 0.48 -11.02 -3.00
CA LYS A 299 1.49 -10.79 -4.05
C LYS A 299 2.50 -11.92 -4.15
N ALA A 300 2.90 -12.49 -3.01
CA ALA A 300 3.79 -13.64 -2.97
C ALA A 300 3.11 -14.91 -3.55
N GLU A 301 1.84 -15.13 -3.26
CA GLU A 301 1.04 -16.22 -3.82
C GLU A 301 0.90 -16.08 -5.34
N PHE A 302 0.64 -14.88 -5.84
CA PHE A 302 0.58 -14.63 -7.28
C PHE A 302 1.91 -14.93 -7.97
N ILE A 303 3.05 -14.50 -7.39
CA ILE A 303 4.39 -14.76 -7.96
C ILE A 303 4.74 -16.25 -7.92
N LEU A 304 4.39 -16.94 -6.83
CA LEU A 304 4.55 -18.39 -6.72
C LEU A 304 3.75 -19.12 -7.80
N GLY A 305 2.46 -18.75 -7.98
CA GLY A 305 1.62 -19.34 -9.02
C GLY A 305 2.15 -19.08 -10.43
N LEU A 306 2.67 -17.87 -10.69
CA LEU A 306 3.32 -17.52 -11.96
C LEU A 306 4.57 -18.38 -12.20
N ALA A 307 5.43 -18.55 -11.21
CA ALA A 307 6.63 -19.37 -11.29
C ALA A 307 6.30 -20.83 -11.58
N ASP A 308 5.34 -21.39 -10.87
CA ASP A 308 4.91 -22.78 -11.02
C ASP A 308 4.32 -23.04 -12.42
N LEU A 309 3.47 -22.13 -12.91
CA LEU A 309 2.91 -22.22 -14.26
C LEU A 309 3.99 -22.07 -15.37
N MET A 310 5.03 -21.23 -15.14
CA MET A 310 6.18 -21.18 -16.05
C MET A 310 6.96 -22.48 -16.09
N VAL A 311 7.17 -23.12 -14.92
CA VAL A 311 7.86 -24.41 -14.80
C VAL A 311 7.08 -25.52 -15.49
N GLU A 312 5.76 -25.56 -15.31
CA GLU A 312 4.87 -26.52 -16.00
C GLU A 312 4.92 -26.31 -17.52
N THR A 313 4.76 -25.07 -17.99
CA THR A 313 4.77 -24.73 -19.43
C THR A 313 6.10 -25.11 -20.12
N LEU A 314 7.22 -24.99 -19.41
CA LEU A 314 8.53 -25.33 -19.93
C LEU A 314 8.92 -26.82 -19.73
N GLY A 315 8.10 -27.60 -19.00
CA GLY A 315 8.42 -28.98 -18.63
C GLY A 315 9.68 -29.13 -17.78
N SER A 316 10.06 -28.06 -17.04
CA SER A 316 11.35 -28.00 -16.32
C SER A 316 11.31 -28.46 -14.86
N GLY A 317 10.15 -28.96 -14.38
CA GLY A 317 9.92 -29.31 -12.98
C GLY A 317 10.77 -30.48 -12.42
N SER A 318 11.46 -31.25 -13.27
CA SER A 318 12.39 -32.30 -12.84
C SER A 318 13.81 -31.77 -12.58
N ILE A 319 14.11 -30.51 -12.89
CA ILE A 319 15.45 -29.93 -12.81
C ILE A 319 15.73 -29.46 -11.37
N PRO A 320 16.80 -29.96 -10.69
CA PRO A 320 17.01 -29.70 -9.26
C PRO A 320 17.08 -28.22 -8.88
N HIS A 321 17.76 -27.37 -9.65
CA HIS A 321 17.86 -25.94 -9.35
C HIS A 321 16.54 -25.18 -9.58
N VAL A 322 15.66 -25.68 -10.46
CA VAL A 322 14.30 -25.15 -10.63
C VAL A 322 13.45 -25.48 -9.41
N GLN A 323 13.53 -26.75 -8.94
CA GLN A 323 12.86 -27.18 -7.71
C GLN A 323 13.30 -26.35 -6.49
N GLU A 324 14.61 -26.09 -6.36
CA GLU A 324 15.16 -25.24 -5.30
C GLU A 324 14.57 -23.82 -5.33
N GLN A 325 14.50 -23.19 -6.51
CA GLN A 325 13.95 -21.85 -6.68
C GLN A 325 12.46 -21.77 -6.32
N VAL A 326 11.65 -22.75 -6.74
CA VAL A 326 10.22 -22.83 -6.38
C VAL A 326 10.05 -23.10 -4.88
N ALA A 327 10.85 -23.99 -4.29
CA ALA A 327 10.84 -24.25 -2.85
C ALA A 327 11.22 -23.00 -2.03
N GLU A 328 12.13 -22.15 -2.54
CA GLU A 328 12.45 -20.86 -1.92
C GLU A 328 11.22 -19.94 -1.92
N LEU A 329 10.47 -19.84 -3.04
CA LEU A 329 9.23 -19.04 -3.11
C LEU A 329 8.17 -19.54 -2.14
N ILE A 330 7.98 -20.85 -2.02
CA ILE A 330 7.04 -21.47 -1.06
C ILE A 330 7.42 -21.07 0.36
N THR A 331 8.70 -21.25 0.73
CA THR A 331 9.20 -20.91 2.07
C THR A 331 9.01 -19.43 2.40
N GLN A 332 9.31 -18.55 1.45
CA GLN A 332 9.16 -17.10 1.62
C GLN A 332 7.68 -16.72 1.82
N ARG A 333 6.78 -17.27 1.01
CA ARG A 333 5.32 -17.05 1.16
C ARG A 333 4.82 -17.53 2.51
N ASP A 334 5.22 -18.72 2.94
CA ASP A 334 4.77 -19.32 4.21
C ASP A 334 5.28 -18.53 5.42
N MET A 335 6.50 -18.01 5.38
CA MET A 335 7.03 -17.10 6.41
C MET A 335 6.20 -15.81 6.54
N LEU A 336 5.79 -15.21 5.43
CA LEU A 336 4.92 -14.02 5.45
C LEU A 336 3.54 -14.35 6.04
N GLN A 337 2.96 -15.47 5.65
CA GLN A 337 1.68 -15.97 6.18
C GLN A 337 1.78 -16.26 7.70
N ALA A 338 2.89 -16.85 8.15
CA ALA A 338 3.13 -17.09 9.57
C ALA A 338 3.20 -15.77 10.36
N CYS A 339 3.88 -14.74 9.84
CA CYS A 339 3.91 -13.42 10.47
C CYS A 339 2.51 -12.80 10.57
N LEU A 340 1.69 -12.93 9.52
CA LEU A 340 0.32 -12.41 9.51
C LEU A 340 -0.55 -13.11 10.54
N ARG A 341 -0.47 -14.45 10.61
CA ARG A 341 -1.21 -15.25 11.58
C ARG A 341 -0.76 -14.98 13.03
N ALA A 342 0.54 -14.85 13.26
CA ALA A 342 1.06 -14.49 14.58
C ALA A 342 0.54 -13.11 15.03
N ALA A 343 0.46 -12.14 14.12
CA ALA A 343 -0.07 -10.83 14.45
C ALA A 343 -1.55 -10.84 14.85
N GLU A 344 -2.35 -11.73 14.27
CA GLU A 344 -3.76 -11.92 14.63
C GLU A 344 -3.90 -12.74 15.93
N ALA A 345 -3.11 -13.79 16.11
CA ALA A 345 -3.14 -14.64 17.30
C ALA A 345 -2.73 -13.88 18.58
N ASP A 346 -1.76 -12.98 18.46
CA ASP A 346 -1.24 -12.15 19.55
C ASP A 346 -1.93 -10.77 19.61
N ALA A 347 -3.09 -10.61 18.93
CA ALA A 347 -3.86 -9.37 18.96
C ALA A 347 -4.40 -9.07 20.35
N ALA A 348 -4.43 -7.81 20.72
CA ALA A 348 -4.88 -7.38 22.02
C ALA A 348 -5.78 -6.14 21.95
N LEU A 349 -6.70 -6.04 22.92
CA LEU A 349 -7.52 -4.85 23.09
C LEU A 349 -6.64 -3.70 23.61
N HIS A 350 -6.53 -2.64 22.82
CA HIS A 350 -5.76 -1.46 23.20
C HIS A 350 -6.53 -0.57 24.19
N GLN A 351 -5.84 0.36 24.84
CA GLN A 351 -6.42 1.31 25.82
C GLN A 351 -7.64 2.10 25.29
N TRP A 352 -7.77 2.24 23.97
CA TRP A 352 -8.91 2.92 23.32
C TRP A 352 -10.10 2.00 23.02
N GLY A 353 -10.06 0.74 23.46
CA GLY A 353 -11.11 -0.23 23.20
C GLY A 353 -11.10 -0.79 21.76
N VAL A 354 -10.02 -0.63 21.02
CA VAL A 354 -9.85 -1.16 19.66
C VAL A 354 -9.00 -2.43 19.72
N MET A 355 -9.49 -3.53 19.13
CA MET A 355 -8.73 -4.76 18.97
C MET A 355 -7.63 -4.53 17.92
N SER A 356 -6.38 -4.57 18.34
CA SER A 356 -5.23 -4.25 17.48
C SER A 356 -4.37 -5.48 17.24
N PRO A 357 -3.96 -5.76 15.99
CA PRO A 357 -3.03 -6.85 15.71
C PRO A 357 -1.66 -6.56 16.31
N ALA A 358 -0.93 -7.59 16.70
CA ALA A 358 0.40 -7.44 17.29
C ALA A 358 1.37 -6.76 16.29
N PRO A 359 2.04 -5.64 16.65
CA PRO A 359 2.86 -4.89 15.70
C PRO A 359 4.19 -5.58 15.34
N ALA A 360 4.76 -6.40 16.24
CA ALA A 360 6.08 -6.99 16.02
C ALA A 360 6.12 -7.99 14.85
N PRO A 361 5.20 -8.96 14.71
CA PRO A 361 5.16 -9.84 13.54
C PRO A 361 4.90 -9.08 12.24
N LEU A 362 4.02 -8.07 12.26
CA LEU A 362 3.75 -7.22 11.09
C LEU A 362 4.99 -6.46 10.63
N GLN A 363 5.74 -5.89 11.57
CA GLN A 363 6.98 -5.19 11.26
C GLN A 363 8.03 -6.14 10.69
N ALA A 364 8.16 -7.36 11.24
CA ALA A 364 9.07 -8.38 10.74
C ALA A 364 8.71 -8.79 9.31
N GLY A 365 7.46 -9.17 9.05
CA GLY A 365 6.98 -9.59 7.73
C GLY A 365 7.15 -8.49 6.67
N ARG A 366 6.75 -7.25 6.97
CA ARG A 366 6.93 -6.10 6.07
C ARG A 366 8.40 -5.82 5.74
N THR A 367 9.27 -5.84 6.76
CA THR A 367 10.70 -5.58 6.56
C THR A 367 11.34 -6.66 5.71
N LEU A 368 10.99 -7.92 5.99
CA LEU A 368 11.46 -9.06 5.22
C LEU A 368 11.00 -8.97 3.74
N PHE A 369 9.71 -8.70 3.52
CA PHE A 369 9.15 -8.64 2.18
C PHE A 369 9.84 -7.58 1.32
N GLY A 370 9.86 -6.33 1.76
CA GLY A 370 10.39 -5.23 0.94
C GLY A 370 11.91 -5.27 0.76
N ARG A 371 12.64 -5.78 1.76
CA ARG A 371 14.10 -5.77 1.73
C ARG A 371 14.70 -6.94 0.94
N THR A 372 14.17 -8.13 1.10
CA THR A 372 14.79 -9.36 0.59
C THR A 372 13.84 -10.23 -0.23
N VAL A 373 12.62 -10.48 0.25
CA VAL A 373 11.72 -11.45 -0.36
C VAL A 373 11.27 -11.00 -1.75
N TYR A 374 10.65 -9.83 -1.89
CA TYR A 374 10.12 -9.41 -3.19
C TYR A 374 11.20 -9.20 -4.25
N PRO A 375 12.35 -8.54 -3.98
CA PRO A 375 13.45 -8.49 -4.93
C PRO A 375 13.96 -9.87 -5.37
N ARG A 376 14.03 -10.83 -4.43
CA ARG A 376 14.44 -12.21 -4.74
C ARG A 376 13.39 -12.96 -5.54
N MET A 377 12.10 -12.79 -5.25
CA MET A 377 11.01 -13.35 -6.06
C MET A 377 11.08 -12.88 -7.52
N VAL A 378 11.32 -11.58 -7.74
CA VAL A 378 11.51 -11.00 -9.08
C VAL A 378 12.71 -11.63 -9.78
N GLU A 379 13.84 -11.79 -9.09
CA GLU A 379 15.04 -12.45 -9.62
C GLU A 379 14.76 -13.91 -9.99
N ILE A 380 14.03 -14.66 -9.17
CA ILE A 380 13.66 -16.06 -9.46
C ILE A 380 12.83 -16.14 -10.76
N ILE A 381 11.85 -15.24 -10.97
CA ILE A 381 11.10 -15.19 -12.24
C ILE A 381 12.04 -14.97 -13.44
N GLN A 382 13.03 -14.09 -13.30
CA GLN A 382 14.04 -13.90 -14.36
C GLN A 382 14.88 -15.16 -14.62
N LEU A 383 15.31 -15.84 -13.56
CA LEU A 383 16.10 -17.06 -13.65
C LEU A 383 15.31 -18.21 -14.25
N LEU A 384 14.03 -18.37 -13.92
CA LEU A 384 13.15 -19.37 -14.51
C LEU A 384 12.84 -19.09 -15.99
N GLY A 385 12.63 -17.82 -16.34
CA GLY A 385 12.30 -17.40 -17.70
C GLY A 385 13.47 -17.31 -18.65
N THR A 386 14.69 -17.07 -18.14
CA THR A 386 15.96 -17.00 -18.89
C THR A 386 15.87 -16.12 -20.14
N SER A 387 16.51 -16.54 -21.24
CA SER A 387 16.48 -15.86 -22.56
C SER A 387 15.07 -15.85 -23.20
N SER A 388 14.16 -16.72 -22.78
CA SER A 388 12.78 -16.71 -23.28
C SER A 388 12.03 -15.41 -22.92
N LEU A 389 12.43 -14.71 -21.86
CA LEU A 389 11.88 -13.39 -21.52
C LEU A 389 12.37 -12.27 -22.45
N MET A 390 13.53 -12.47 -23.12
CA MET A 390 14.16 -11.42 -23.94
C MET A 390 13.65 -11.38 -25.38
N ALA A 391 13.03 -12.46 -25.87
CA ALA A 391 12.62 -12.62 -27.26
C ALA A 391 11.15 -13.04 -27.36
N LEU A 392 10.26 -12.18 -26.84
CA LEU A 392 8.83 -12.43 -26.85
C LEU A 392 8.18 -11.83 -28.11
N PRO A 393 7.36 -12.60 -28.86
CA PRO A 393 6.58 -12.06 -29.96
C PRO A 393 5.49 -11.13 -29.42
N ALA A 394 5.25 -10.01 -30.10
CA ALA A 394 4.16 -9.12 -29.77
C ALA A 394 2.78 -9.72 -30.14
N GLU A 395 1.72 -9.20 -29.55
CA GLU A 395 0.35 -9.64 -29.87
C GLU A 395 0.07 -9.64 -31.37
N ALA A 396 0.52 -8.58 -32.08
CA ALA A 396 0.28 -8.40 -33.51
C ALA A 396 1.01 -9.44 -34.38
N ASP A 397 2.07 -10.07 -33.89
CA ASP A 397 2.84 -11.07 -34.66
C ASP A 397 2.02 -12.36 -34.87
N PHE A 398 1.06 -12.64 -33.98
CA PHE A 398 0.15 -13.79 -34.11
C PHE A 398 -0.90 -13.64 -35.21
N ASP A 399 -1.10 -12.42 -35.73
CA ASP A 399 -2.02 -12.10 -36.81
C ASP A 399 -1.25 -11.69 -38.10
N ALA A 400 0.12 -11.78 -38.06
CA ALA A 400 1.03 -11.46 -39.17
C ALA A 400 1.41 -12.70 -39.99
N PRO A 401 2.01 -12.54 -41.19
CA PRO A 401 2.45 -13.67 -42.02
C PRO A 401 3.42 -14.64 -41.34
N ILE A 402 4.11 -14.22 -40.27
CA ILE A 402 5.02 -15.03 -39.46
C ILE A 402 4.32 -15.95 -38.44
N ALA A 403 3.00 -15.82 -38.28
CA ALA A 403 2.22 -16.57 -37.29
C ALA A 403 2.35 -18.12 -37.39
N PRO A 404 2.44 -18.72 -38.58
CA PRO A 404 2.67 -20.16 -38.70
C PRO A 404 3.93 -20.63 -38.02
N GLU A 405 5.04 -19.91 -38.21
CA GLU A 405 6.35 -20.23 -37.59
C GLU A 405 6.30 -20.04 -36.09
N ILE A 406 5.64 -18.95 -35.60
CA ILE A 406 5.44 -18.72 -34.17
C ILE A 406 4.68 -19.90 -33.55
N ASN A 407 3.55 -20.29 -34.15
CA ASN A 407 2.74 -21.40 -33.68
C ASN A 407 3.48 -22.75 -33.70
N GLN A 408 4.29 -22.97 -34.74
CA GLN A 408 5.08 -24.21 -34.87
C GLN A 408 6.19 -24.32 -33.83
N TYR A 409 6.93 -23.24 -33.54
CA TYR A 409 8.16 -23.30 -32.77
C TYR A 409 8.01 -22.83 -31.30
N LEU A 410 7.00 -22.05 -30.98
CA LEU A 410 6.79 -21.58 -29.60
C LEU A 410 5.74 -22.35 -28.82
N ALA A 411 4.93 -23.19 -29.46
CA ALA A 411 4.06 -24.12 -28.73
C ALA A 411 4.88 -25.15 -27.93
N THR A 412 4.33 -25.61 -26.84
CA THR A 412 4.83 -26.74 -26.05
C THR A 412 3.86 -27.91 -26.12
N ASP A 413 4.18 -29.05 -25.50
CA ASP A 413 3.29 -30.20 -25.48
C ASP A 413 1.97 -29.92 -24.75
N THR A 414 1.97 -28.91 -23.87
CA THR A 414 0.82 -28.59 -22.98
C THR A 414 0.19 -27.21 -23.25
N THR A 415 0.87 -26.32 -23.97
CA THR A 415 0.46 -24.92 -24.11
C THR A 415 0.69 -24.42 -25.53
N ASP A 416 -0.31 -23.79 -26.15
CA ASP A 416 -0.15 -23.17 -27.45
C ASP A 416 0.78 -21.94 -27.40
N ALA A 417 1.28 -21.54 -28.57
CA ALA A 417 2.26 -20.47 -28.67
C ALA A 417 1.75 -19.10 -28.16
N ARG A 418 0.45 -18.80 -28.37
CA ARG A 418 -0.16 -17.54 -27.96
C ARG A 418 -0.29 -17.47 -26.44
N ASP A 419 -0.75 -18.54 -25.80
CA ASP A 419 -0.90 -18.60 -24.35
C ASP A 419 0.46 -18.65 -23.64
N ARG A 420 1.45 -19.35 -24.20
CA ARG A 420 2.83 -19.29 -23.75
C ARG A 420 3.37 -17.85 -23.82
N ALA A 421 3.21 -17.15 -24.93
CA ALA A 421 3.65 -15.77 -25.07
C ALA A 421 2.96 -14.85 -24.04
N ARG A 422 1.65 -15.00 -23.80
CA ARG A 422 0.91 -14.25 -22.76
C ARG A 422 1.50 -14.49 -21.36
N LEU A 423 1.79 -15.74 -21.01
CA LEU A 423 2.39 -16.10 -19.72
C LEU A 423 3.78 -15.43 -19.56
N PHE A 424 4.59 -15.47 -20.60
CA PHE A 424 5.92 -14.91 -20.54
C PHE A 424 5.92 -13.36 -20.61
N HIS A 425 4.94 -12.73 -21.25
CA HIS A 425 4.70 -11.30 -21.12
C HIS A 425 4.30 -10.91 -19.69
N LEU A 426 3.53 -11.75 -19.00
CA LEU A 426 3.21 -11.55 -17.60
C LEU A 426 4.48 -11.66 -16.73
N ALA A 427 5.33 -12.65 -16.97
CA ALA A 427 6.61 -12.82 -16.30
C ALA A 427 7.57 -11.63 -16.56
N TRP A 428 7.62 -11.14 -17.80
CA TRP A 428 8.36 -9.93 -18.16
C TRP A 428 7.85 -8.71 -17.40
N ASP A 429 6.53 -8.51 -17.35
CA ASP A 429 5.94 -7.32 -16.73
C ASP A 429 6.10 -7.33 -15.18
N VAL A 430 6.17 -8.53 -14.57
CA VAL A 430 6.52 -8.71 -13.14
C VAL A 430 8.00 -8.43 -12.87
N SER A 431 8.92 -8.75 -13.81
CA SER A 431 10.33 -8.90 -13.46
C SER A 431 11.31 -8.02 -14.24
N CYS A 432 10.94 -7.52 -15.42
CA CYS A 432 11.88 -6.84 -16.31
C CYS A 432 11.40 -5.46 -16.78
N SER A 433 10.10 -5.17 -16.74
CA SER A 433 9.54 -3.92 -17.28
C SER A 433 9.81 -2.72 -16.38
N ALA A 434 9.53 -1.51 -16.89
CA ALA A 434 9.56 -0.29 -16.09
C ALA A 434 8.54 -0.35 -14.92
N PHE A 435 7.37 -0.99 -15.15
CA PHE A 435 6.39 -1.26 -14.11
C PHE A 435 7.00 -2.12 -13.00
N SER A 436 7.71 -3.22 -13.35
CA SER A 436 8.44 -4.05 -12.38
C SER A 436 9.48 -3.25 -11.58
N GLY A 437 10.26 -2.43 -12.25
CA GLY A 437 11.26 -1.57 -11.59
C GLY A 437 10.62 -0.66 -10.52
N ARG A 438 9.47 -0.04 -10.86
CA ARG A 438 8.68 0.75 -9.90
C ARG A 438 8.17 -0.12 -8.76
N GLN A 439 7.69 -1.33 -9.02
CA GLN A 439 7.17 -2.24 -8.00
C GLN A 439 8.28 -2.64 -7.01
N VAL A 440 9.48 -3.00 -7.49
CA VAL A 440 10.62 -3.34 -6.61
C VAL A 440 11.02 -2.15 -5.73
N LEU A 441 11.11 -0.96 -6.31
CA LEU A 441 11.43 0.26 -5.55
C LEU A 441 10.34 0.58 -4.53
N TYR A 442 9.07 0.48 -4.94
CA TYR A 442 7.92 0.71 -4.10
C TYR A 442 7.92 -0.21 -2.88
N GLU A 443 8.02 -1.53 -3.05
CA GLU A 443 8.03 -2.48 -1.94
C GLU A 443 9.21 -2.25 -1.00
N ARG A 444 10.38 -1.90 -1.53
CA ARG A 444 11.57 -1.60 -0.73
C ARG A 444 11.40 -0.37 0.15
N MET A 445 10.73 0.66 -0.35
CA MET A 445 10.61 1.97 0.31
C MET A 445 9.25 2.19 1.00
N PHE A 446 8.26 1.36 0.71
CA PHE A 446 6.88 1.50 1.16
C PHE A 446 6.73 1.59 2.69
N GLY A 447 7.48 0.78 3.42
CA GLY A 447 7.54 0.83 4.89
C GLY A 447 8.43 1.96 5.43
N GLY A 448 8.92 2.87 4.56
CA GLY A 448 9.92 3.87 4.86
C GLY A 448 11.35 3.41 4.54
N ASN A 449 12.33 4.28 4.79
CA ASN A 449 13.72 3.99 4.51
C ASN A 449 14.21 2.72 5.25
N PRO A 450 14.67 1.67 4.55
CA PRO A 450 15.05 0.38 5.16
C PRO A 450 16.13 0.49 6.24
N VAL A 451 17.08 1.42 6.08
CA VAL A 451 18.16 1.65 7.06
C VAL A 451 17.59 2.25 8.34
N ARG A 452 16.70 3.26 8.22
CA ARG A 452 16.04 3.87 9.39
C ARG A 452 15.15 2.86 10.12
N ASN A 453 14.41 2.05 9.38
CA ASN A 453 13.58 0.98 9.97
C ASN A 453 14.44 -0.02 10.76
N ALA A 454 15.59 -0.44 10.20
CA ALA A 454 16.53 -1.32 10.88
C ALA A 454 17.11 -0.67 12.13
N MET A 455 17.49 0.61 12.08
CA MET A 455 17.98 1.37 13.22
C MET A 455 16.90 1.48 14.32
N THR A 456 15.67 1.79 13.96
CA THR A 456 14.54 1.84 14.91
C THR A 456 14.36 0.50 15.57
N LEU A 457 14.30 -0.59 14.80
CA LEU A 457 14.18 -1.95 15.34
C LEU A 457 15.35 -2.29 16.28
N PHE A 458 16.59 -1.97 15.89
CA PHE A 458 17.78 -2.19 16.73
C PHE A 458 17.69 -1.49 18.09
N HIS A 459 17.18 -0.27 18.13
CA HIS A 459 17.08 0.52 19.36
C HIS A 459 15.85 0.17 20.21
N THR A 460 14.75 -0.24 19.59
CA THR A 460 13.49 -0.50 20.32
C THR A 460 13.33 -1.96 20.75
N TYR A 461 14.01 -2.91 20.08
CA TYR A 461 13.89 -4.33 20.41
C TYR A 461 14.58 -4.63 21.74
N ASP A 462 13.88 -5.27 22.67
CA ASP A 462 14.47 -5.72 23.94
C ASP A 462 15.38 -6.94 23.72
N LYS A 463 16.69 -6.69 23.77
CA LYS A 463 17.73 -7.71 23.63
C LYS A 463 18.28 -8.19 24.98
N ALA A 464 17.85 -7.58 26.09
CA ALA A 464 18.41 -7.88 27.43
C ALA A 464 18.23 -9.35 27.83
N PRO A 465 17.06 -10.00 27.63
CA PRO A 465 16.86 -11.40 27.98
C PRO A 465 17.82 -12.34 27.25
N PHE A 466 18.08 -12.08 25.97
CA PHE A 466 18.97 -12.92 25.16
C PHE A 466 20.44 -12.77 25.63
N ARG A 467 20.86 -11.53 25.87
CA ARG A 467 22.22 -11.29 26.42
C ARG A 467 22.42 -11.92 27.80
N GLN A 468 21.38 -11.89 28.61
CA GLN A 468 21.47 -12.48 29.96
C GLN A 468 21.67 -13.98 29.87
N ARG A 469 20.93 -14.69 29.01
CA ARG A 469 21.11 -16.13 28.79
C ARG A 469 22.54 -16.51 28.38
N VAL A 470 23.17 -15.70 27.51
CA VAL A 470 24.57 -15.93 27.11
C VAL A 470 25.52 -15.69 28.29
N ARG A 471 25.29 -14.64 29.10
CA ARG A 471 26.09 -14.37 30.29
C ARG A 471 25.98 -15.51 31.33
N ASP A 472 24.77 -16.01 31.55
CA ASP A 472 24.53 -17.11 32.49
C ASP A 472 25.23 -18.38 32.03
N PHE A 473 25.20 -18.66 30.71
CA PHE A 473 25.93 -19.78 30.12
C PHE A 473 27.46 -19.65 30.37
N LEU A 474 28.05 -18.51 30.06
CA LEU A 474 29.48 -18.26 30.26
C LEU A 474 29.88 -18.32 31.73
N ALA A 475 29.03 -17.87 32.66
CA ALA A 475 29.26 -17.96 34.08
C ALA A 475 29.22 -19.41 34.58
N SER A 476 28.31 -20.24 34.04
CA SER A 476 28.21 -21.66 34.42
C SER A 476 29.40 -22.50 33.97
N GLU A 477 30.04 -22.15 32.87
CA GLU A 477 31.30 -22.79 32.43
C GLU A 477 32.47 -22.44 33.36
N ALA A 478 32.55 -21.18 33.86
CA ALA A 478 33.60 -20.72 34.73
C ALA A 478 33.55 -21.41 36.12
N ASP A 479 32.37 -21.81 36.60
CA ASP A 479 32.16 -22.47 37.88
C ASP A 479 32.30 -24.02 37.83
N GLY A 480 32.60 -24.58 36.65
CA GLY A 480 32.73 -26.04 36.45
C GLY A 480 31.46 -26.85 36.72
N ARG A 481 30.31 -26.18 36.79
CA ARG A 481 29.00 -26.79 36.96
C ARG A 481 28.33 -26.92 35.58
N GLY A 482 28.25 -28.14 35.06
CA GLY A 482 27.49 -28.42 33.84
C GLY A 482 26.09 -27.84 33.95
N ALA A 483 25.64 -27.12 32.89
CA ALA A 483 24.38 -26.47 32.84
C ALA A 483 23.23 -27.43 33.16
N SER A 484 22.62 -27.31 34.34
CA SER A 484 21.31 -27.87 34.59
C SER A 484 20.30 -26.98 33.83
N LEU A 485 19.86 -27.44 32.69
CA LEU A 485 18.70 -26.89 31.99
C LEU A 485 17.47 -27.01 32.89
N ARG A 486 17.02 -25.93 33.47
CA ARG A 486 15.70 -25.79 34.08
C ARG A 486 14.82 -24.93 33.19
#